data_ad8fc09387927bd07799c46b847d7b8f
#
_entry.id   ad8fc09387927bd07799c46b847d7b8f
#
_cell.length_a   1.000
_cell.length_b   1.000
_cell.length_c   1.000
_cell.angle_alpha   90.00
_cell.angle_beta   90.00
_cell.angle_gamma   90.00
#
_symmetry.space_group_name_H-M   'P 1'
#
loop_
_entity.id
_entity.type
_entity.pdbx_description
1 polymer ?
#
loop_
_entity_poly.entity_id
_entity_poly.type
_entity_poly.pdbx_seq_one_letter_code
_entity_poly.pdbx_strand_id
1 'polypeptide(L)'
;MAELTVKDVALRLGDNEILKGVSVAVPAGEVVALLGPSGSGKTTLLRAIAGLETPYRGSIGIGDHVFFDAARDVELPAEERGLGLVFQSYALWPHRTVFENVAYGLKLRGVSTAEIKARVEKTLSQIGLAHLAARYPHQLSGGQQQRVAIARALVYEPPVILLDEPLSNLDAKLREEARAWLRTLIVTLGLSAIHVTHDQVEAMAIADRIVLLDAGVIAQEGSPTTLYNEPAT
;
A
#
# COMPACT_ATOMS: atom_id res chain seq x y z
N MET A 1 14.84 5.17 9.61
CA MET A 1 14.13 4.25 8.71
C MET A 1 14.72 4.44 7.32
N ALA A 2 14.77 3.39 6.51
CA ALA A 2 15.38 3.44 5.19
C ALA A 2 14.34 3.76 4.10
N GLU A 3 14.80 4.38 3.01
CA GLU A 3 14.02 4.76 1.84
C GLU A 3 13.69 3.53 0.98
N LEU A 4 12.45 3.42 0.50
CA LEU A 4 12.10 2.48 -0.57
C LEU A 4 12.51 3.09 -1.91
N THR A 5 13.29 2.36 -2.70
CA THR A 5 13.74 2.79 -4.02
C THR A 5 13.27 1.83 -5.10
N VAL A 6 12.77 2.39 -6.18
CA VAL A 6 12.44 1.73 -7.44
C VAL A 6 13.28 2.41 -8.51
N LYS A 7 14.09 1.65 -9.27
CA LYS A 7 15.02 2.21 -10.27
C LYS A 7 14.83 1.52 -11.61
N ASP A 8 14.49 2.29 -12.63
CA ASP A 8 14.38 1.87 -14.04
C ASP A 8 13.56 0.59 -14.23
N VAL A 9 12.45 0.46 -13.48
CA VAL A 9 11.60 -0.75 -13.50
C VAL A 9 10.78 -0.78 -14.78
N ALA A 10 10.96 -1.86 -15.57
CA ALA A 10 10.15 -2.16 -16.74
C ALA A 10 9.47 -3.53 -16.59
N LEU A 11 8.19 -3.62 -16.96
CA LEU A 11 7.36 -4.81 -16.76
C LEU A 11 6.40 -5.02 -17.93
N ARG A 12 6.23 -6.29 -18.32
CA ARG A 12 5.27 -6.72 -19.35
C ARG A 12 4.23 -7.65 -18.74
N LEU A 13 2.99 -7.52 -19.20
CA LEU A 13 1.93 -8.49 -18.98
C LEU A 13 1.55 -9.10 -20.34
N GLY A 14 1.93 -10.33 -20.56
CA GLY A 14 1.94 -10.93 -21.89
C GLY A 14 2.83 -10.13 -22.85
N ASP A 15 2.32 -9.74 -24.01
CA ASP A 15 3.05 -8.95 -25.00
C ASP A 15 3.02 -7.43 -24.74
N ASN A 16 2.23 -6.98 -23.77
CA ASN A 16 2.04 -5.56 -23.49
C ASN A 16 3.06 -5.04 -22.47
N GLU A 17 3.85 -4.05 -22.85
CA GLU A 17 4.75 -3.35 -21.93
C GLU A 17 3.96 -2.32 -21.10
N ILE A 18 3.79 -2.62 -19.82
CA ILE A 18 2.98 -1.82 -18.89
C ILE A 18 3.81 -0.75 -18.19
N LEU A 19 5.04 -1.10 -17.76
CA LEU A 19 5.99 -0.15 -17.16
C LEU A 19 7.20 -0.03 -18.06
N LYS A 20 7.62 1.21 -18.33
CA LYS A 20 8.64 1.54 -19.34
C LYS A 20 9.87 2.26 -18.74
N GLY A 21 10.39 1.72 -17.63
CA GLY A 21 11.55 2.30 -16.94
C GLY A 21 11.15 3.33 -15.88
N VAL A 22 10.24 2.94 -15.01
CA VAL A 22 9.76 3.79 -13.91
C VAL A 22 10.78 3.82 -12.80
N SER A 23 11.09 5.05 -12.30
CA SER A 23 11.95 5.26 -11.14
C SER A 23 11.22 6.14 -10.13
N VAL A 24 11.07 5.66 -8.89
CA VAL A 24 10.44 6.40 -7.79
C VAL A 24 11.11 6.05 -6.47
N ALA A 25 11.26 7.04 -5.60
CA ALA A 25 11.75 6.84 -4.25
C ALA A 25 10.65 7.20 -3.23
N VAL A 26 10.62 6.49 -2.10
CA VAL A 26 9.72 6.81 -0.98
C VAL A 26 10.57 6.98 0.27
N PRO A 27 10.88 8.22 0.64
CA PRO A 27 11.60 8.54 1.87
C PRO A 27 10.88 8.01 3.12
N ALA A 28 11.64 7.82 4.19
CA ALA A 28 11.09 7.37 5.45
C ALA A 28 10.07 8.37 6.01
N GLY A 29 8.88 7.89 6.34
CA GLY A 29 7.76 8.68 6.89
C GLY A 29 7.00 9.50 5.85
N GLU A 30 7.31 9.39 4.57
CA GLU A 30 6.62 10.09 3.48
C GLU A 30 5.49 9.24 2.89
N VAL A 31 4.40 9.90 2.51
CA VAL A 31 3.29 9.33 1.75
C VAL A 31 3.42 9.75 0.30
N VAL A 32 3.70 8.80 -0.59
CA VAL A 32 3.75 9.02 -2.03
C VAL A 32 2.48 8.50 -2.68
N ALA A 33 1.69 9.37 -3.34
CA ALA A 33 0.56 8.94 -4.13
C ALA A 33 0.96 8.65 -5.57
N LEU A 34 0.56 7.49 -6.09
CA LEU A 34 0.60 7.18 -7.51
C LEU A 34 -0.75 7.55 -8.12
N LEU A 35 -0.78 8.63 -8.90
CA LEU A 35 -1.97 9.16 -9.57
C LEU A 35 -1.89 8.90 -11.09
N GLY A 36 -3.02 8.80 -11.76
CA GLY A 36 -3.08 8.67 -13.22
C GLY A 36 -4.34 7.94 -13.69
N PRO A 37 -4.60 7.91 -15.00
CA PRO A 37 -5.78 7.26 -15.57
C PRO A 37 -5.75 5.73 -15.34
N SER A 38 -6.89 5.09 -15.54
CA SER A 38 -6.97 3.62 -15.54
C SER A 38 -6.06 3.04 -16.63
N GLY A 39 -5.33 1.99 -16.29
CA GLY A 39 -4.38 1.38 -17.22
C GLY A 39 -3.02 2.05 -17.33
N SER A 40 -2.73 3.13 -16.57
CA SER A 40 -1.42 3.79 -16.62
C SER A 40 -0.27 3.01 -15.97
N GLY A 41 -0.54 1.90 -15.28
CA GLY A 41 0.48 1.04 -14.66
C GLY A 41 0.64 1.17 -13.14
N LYS A 42 -0.18 2.00 -12.45
CA LYS A 42 -0.07 2.24 -10.98
C LYS A 42 -0.14 0.96 -10.14
N THR A 43 -1.21 0.19 -10.30
CA THR A 43 -1.41 -1.09 -9.61
C THR A 43 -0.31 -2.10 -9.99
N THR A 44 0.13 -2.11 -11.26
CA THR A 44 1.23 -2.97 -11.72
C THR A 44 2.54 -2.61 -11.02
N LEU A 45 2.86 -1.31 -10.91
CA LEU A 45 4.04 -0.84 -10.18
C LEU A 45 3.96 -1.23 -8.71
N LEU A 46 2.82 -1.00 -8.06
CA LEU A 46 2.62 -1.38 -6.66
C LEU A 46 2.77 -2.90 -6.46
N ARG A 47 2.22 -3.72 -7.36
CA ARG A 47 2.36 -5.19 -7.32
C ARG A 47 3.79 -5.64 -7.57
N ALA A 48 4.54 -4.98 -8.46
CA ALA A 48 5.95 -5.24 -8.66
C ALA A 48 6.77 -4.97 -7.38
N ILE A 49 6.47 -3.87 -6.68
CA ILE A 49 7.10 -3.55 -5.38
C ILE A 49 6.74 -4.62 -4.34
N ALA A 50 5.48 -5.06 -4.30
CA ALA A 50 5.00 -6.10 -3.38
C ALA A 50 5.56 -7.50 -3.68
N GLY A 51 6.12 -7.77 -4.88
CA GLY A 51 6.57 -9.09 -5.31
C GLY A 51 5.47 -9.99 -5.87
N LEU A 52 4.38 -9.39 -6.33
CA LEU A 52 3.26 -10.09 -6.98
C LEU A 52 3.34 -10.09 -8.50
N GLU A 53 4.19 -9.23 -9.05
CA GLU A 53 4.52 -9.16 -10.47
C GLU A 53 6.04 -9.02 -10.61
N THR A 54 6.62 -9.70 -11.60
CA THR A 54 8.07 -9.73 -11.81
C THR A 54 8.47 -8.80 -12.95
N PRO A 55 9.20 -7.71 -12.69
CA PRO A 55 9.78 -6.87 -13.74
C PRO A 55 10.83 -7.66 -14.54
N TYR A 56 11.06 -7.27 -15.79
CA TYR A 56 12.16 -7.83 -16.57
C TYR A 56 13.42 -6.94 -16.56
N ARG A 57 13.31 -5.72 -16.00
CA ARG A 57 14.41 -4.75 -15.88
C ARG A 57 14.25 -3.90 -14.65
N GLY A 58 15.37 -3.41 -14.12
CA GLY A 58 15.44 -2.48 -13.01
C GLY A 58 15.74 -3.14 -11.68
N SER A 59 15.58 -2.37 -10.61
CA SER A 59 15.76 -2.85 -9.24
C SER A 59 14.77 -2.22 -8.26
N ILE A 60 14.45 -2.95 -7.19
CA ILE A 60 13.53 -2.54 -6.11
C ILE A 60 14.16 -2.94 -4.77
N GLY A 61 14.15 -2.06 -3.77
CA GLY A 61 14.65 -2.37 -2.43
C GLY A 61 14.39 -1.29 -1.41
N ILE A 62 14.72 -1.57 -0.14
CA ILE A 62 14.68 -0.61 0.97
C ILE A 62 16.08 -0.52 1.59
N GLY A 63 16.72 0.65 1.50
CA GLY A 63 18.10 0.82 1.92
C GLY A 63 19.00 -0.19 1.23
N ASP A 64 19.75 -0.99 1.99
CA ASP A 64 20.64 -2.03 1.45
C ASP A 64 19.93 -3.36 1.18
N HIS A 65 18.65 -3.50 1.55
CA HIS A 65 17.87 -4.72 1.36
C HIS A 65 17.21 -4.74 -0.02
N VAL A 66 17.83 -5.48 -0.96
CA VAL A 66 17.37 -5.61 -2.34
C VAL A 66 16.26 -6.65 -2.42
N PHE A 67 15.10 -6.28 -2.94
CA PHE A 67 13.96 -7.17 -3.17
C PHE A 67 13.97 -7.79 -4.54
N PHE A 68 14.36 -6.98 -5.54
CA PHE A 68 14.45 -7.36 -6.93
C PHE A 68 15.62 -6.62 -7.59
N ASP A 69 16.40 -7.31 -8.41
CA ASP A 69 17.42 -6.72 -9.25
C ASP A 69 17.66 -7.63 -10.47
N ALA A 70 17.18 -7.19 -11.63
CA ALA A 70 17.27 -7.96 -12.87
C ALA A 70 18.71 -8.20 -13.32
N ALA A 71 19.66 -7.28 -13.04
CA ALA A 71 21.07 -7.42 -13.43
C ALA A 71 21.83 -8.40 -12.53
N ARG A 72 21.35 -8.60 -11.29
CA ARG A 72 21.98 -9.47 -10.27
C ARG A 72 21.23 -10.77 -10.05
N ASP A 73 20.17 -11.02 -10.81
CA ASP A 73 19.28 -12.19 -10.65
C ASP A 73 18.74 -12.37 -9.21
N VAL A 74 18.33 -11.25 -8.62
CA VAL A 74 17.74 -11.22 -7.27
C VAL A 74 16.24 -11.04 -7.39
N GLU A 75 15.47 -11.96 -6.82
CA GLU A 75 14.01 -11.90 -6.74
C GLU A 75 13.52 -12.49 -5.41
N LEU A 76 13.21 -11.62 -4.44
CA LEU A 76 12.61 -12.03 -3.18
C LEU A 76 11.09 -12.23 -3.36
N PRO A 77 10.52 -13.34 -2.86
CA PRO A 77 9.07 -13.53 -2.87
C PRO A 77 8.38 -12.51 -1.96
N ALA A 78 7.08 -12.26 -2.19
CA ALA A 78 6.32 -11.22 -1.51
C ALA A 78 6.36 -11.32 0.02
N GLU A 79 6.30 -12.55 0.57
CA GLU A 79 6.31 -12.81 2.02
C GLU A 79 7.64 -12.46 2.71
N GLU A 80 8.73 -12.39 1.95
CA GLU A 80 10.07 -12.06 2.47
C GLU A 80 10.39 -10.56 2.37
N ARG A 81 9.62 -9.78 1.60
CA ARG A 81 9.84 -8.34 1.45
C ARG A 81 9.46 -7.51 2.68
N GLY A 82 8.69 -8.08 3.60
CA GLY A 82 8.30 -7.42 4.86
C GLY A 82 7.39 -6.19 4.69
N LEU A 83 6.74 -6.04 3.55
CA LEU A 83 5.84 -4.93 3.24
C LEU A 83 4.41 -5.20 3.72
N GLY A 84 3.67 -4.14 4.08
CA GLY A 84 2.23 -4.22 4.29
C GLY A 84 1.49 -3.97 2.97
N LEU A 85 0.49 -4.79 2.63
CA LEU A 85 -0.31 -4.61 1.42
C LEU A 85 -1.81 -4.60 1.72
N VAL A 86 -2.51 -3.58 1.22
CA VAL A 86 -3.97 -3.46 1.26
C VAL A 86 -4.49 -3.48 -0.17
N PHE A 87 -5.31 -4.46 -0.48
CA PHE A 87 -5.93 -4.63 -1.80
C PHE A 87 -7.20 -3.78 -1.93
N GLN A 88 -7.55 -3.40 -3.14
CA GLN A 88 -8.78 -2.69 -3.47
C GLN A 88 -10.04 -3.38 -2.96
N SER A 89 -10.12 -4.71 -3.05
CA SER A 89 -11.24 -5.52 -2.57
C SER A 89 -11.21 -5.81 -1.07
N TYR A 90 -10.25 -5.22 -0.32
CA TYR A 90 -9.91 -5.52 1.07
C TYR A 90 -9.42 -6.97 1.29
N ALA A 91 -9.82 -7.93 0.48
CA ALA A 91 -9.44 -9.34 0.53
C ALA A 91 -9.52 -9.96 1.94
N LEU A 92 -10.60 -9.66 2.67
CA LEU A 92 -10.86 -10.27 3.97
C LEU A 92 -11.42 -11.68 3.80
N TRP A 93 -10.95 -12.61 4.64
CA TRP A 93 -11.51 -13.97 4.67
C TRP A 93 -12.87 -13.95 5.35
N PRO A 94 -13.98 -14.24 4.61
CA PRO A 94 -15.34 -14.09 5.13
C PRO A 94 -15.69 -15.08 6.25
N HIS A 95 -14.99 -16.21 6.31
CA HIS A 95 -15.16 -17.27 7.30
C HIS A 95 -14.27 -17.10 8.55
N ARG A 96 -13.51 -16.00 8.63
CA ARG A 96 -12.66 -15.64 9.78
C ARG A 96 -13.17 -14.39 10.46
N THR A 97 -13.03 -14.32 11.77
CA THR A 97 -13.33 -13.12 12.55
C THR A 97 -12.35 -11.99 12.22
N VAL A 98 -12.64 -10.78 12.69
CA VAL A 98 -11.72 -9.62 12.61
C VAL A 98 -10.36 -9.98 13.24
N PHE A 99 -10.37 -10.53 14.45
CA PHE A 99 -9.14 -10.98 15.12
C PHE A 99 -8.36 -11.97 14.26
N GLU A 100 -9.02 -12.97 13.71
CA GLU A 100 -8.36 -14.02 12.91
C GLU A 100 -7.85 -13.51 11.58
N ASN A 101 -8.53 -12.55 10.94
CA ASN A 101 -8.06 -11.88 9.74
C ASN A 101 -6.73 -11.14 10.00
N VAL A 102 -6.66 -10.39 11.10
CA VAL A 102 -5.45 -9.65 11.46
C VAL A 102 -4.33 -10.60 11.94
N ALA A 103 -4.67 -11.61 12.73
CA ALA A 103 -3.72 -12.58 13.29
C ALA A 103 -3.08 -13.52 12.27
N TYR A 104 -3.71 -13.70 11.09
CA TYR A 104 -3.40 -14.80 10.18
C TYR A 104 -1.93 -14.88 9.78
N GLY A 105 -1.38 -13.79 9.32
CA GLY A 105 -0.01 -13.81 8.86
C GLY A 105 1.02 -13.93 9.99
N LEU A 106 0.72 -13.45 11.21
CA LEU A 106 1.56 -13.71 12.38
C LEU A 106 1.61 -15.23 12.72
N LYS A 107 0.47 -15.92 12.56
CA LYS A 107 0.40 -17.38 12.72
C LYS A 107 1.28 -18.10 11.70
N LEU A 108 1.26 -17.70 10.44
CA LEU A 108 2.09 -18.29 9.39
C LEU A 108 3.59 -18.11 9.64
N ARG A 109 3.97 -17.04 10.33
CA ARG A 109 5.36 -16.74 10.71
C ARG A 109 5.79 -17.41 12.03
N GLY A 110 4.94 -18.27 12.63
CA GLY A 110 5.26 -19.00 13.84
C GLY A 110 5.33 -18.15 15.11
N VAL A 111 4.71 -16.96 15.11
CA VAL A 111 4.66 -16.08 16.28
C VAL A 111 3.83 -16.75 17.39
N SER A 112 4.25 -16.63 18.64
CA SER A 112 3.57 -17.24 19.78
C SER A 112 2.14 -16.72 19.97
N THR A 113 1.23 -17.58 20.48
CA THR A 113 -0.18 -17.20 20.70
C THR A 113 -0.33 -15.97 21.60
N ALA A 114 0.49 -15.86 22.64
CA ALA A 114 0.48 -14.71 23.56
C ALA A 114 0.87 -13.42 22.86
N GLU A 115 1.91 -13.46 22.05
CA GLU A 115 2.40 -12.31 21.27
C GLU A 115 1.41 -11.92 20.15
N ILE A 116 0.82 -12.90 19.45
CA ILE A 116 -0.25 -12.66 18.46
C ILE A 116 -1.40 -11.89 19.11
N LYS A 117 -1.86 -12.36 20.28
CA LYS A 117 -2.95 -11.69 21.01
C LYS A 117 -2.59 -10.23 21.31
N ALA A 118 -1.42 -9.99 21.90
CA ALA A 118 -0.98 -8.64 22.27
C ALA A 118 -0.85 -7.71 21.04
N ARG A 119 -0.24 -8.18 19.94
CA ARG A 119 -0.09 -7.37 18.72
C ARG A 119 -1.42 -7.06 18.06
N VAL A 120 -2.30 -8.04 17.94
CA VAL A 120 -3.63 -7.87 17.33
C VAL A 120 -4.48 -6.92 18.16
N GLU A 121 -4.53 -7.07 19.49
CA GLU A 121 -5.27 -6.17 20.39
C GLU A 121 -4.74 -4.74 20.30
N LYS A 122 -3.41 -4.54 20.31
CA LYS A 122 -2.76 -3.24 20.09
C LYS A 122 -3.20 -2.62 18.76
N THR A 123 -3.08 -3.38 17.66
CA THR A 123 -3.39 -2.88 16.32
C THR A 123 -4.88 -2.55 16.16
N LEU A 124 -5.78 -3.42 16.65
CA LEU A 124 -7.22 -3.16 16.63
C LEU A 124 -7.61 -1.93 17.47
N SER A 125 -6.92 -1.70 18.58
CA SER A 125 -7.12 -0.50 19.41
C SER A 125 -6.70 0.77 18.67
N GLN A 126 -5.56 0.74 17.98
CA GLN A 126 -5.05 1.88 17.18
C GLN A 126 -6.02 2.32 16.08
N ILE A 127 -6.77 1.37 15.49
CA ILE A 127 -7.76 1.66 14.44
C ILE A 127 -9.20 1.80 14.97
N GLY A 128 -9.40 1.74 16.30
CA GLY A 128 -10.71 1.91 16.94
C GLY A 128 -11.67 0.73 16.79
N LEU A 129 -11.18 -0.48 16.48
CA LEU A 129 -12.01 -1.67 16.23
C LEU A 129 -11.84 -2.80 17.26
N ALA A 130 -11.22 -2.55 18.41
CA ALA A 130 -11.00 -3.57 19.44
C ALA A 130 -12.31 -4.27 19.88
N HIS A 131 -13.40 -3.51 19.96
CA HIS A 131 -14.74 -4.02 20.34
C HIS A 131 -15.39 -4.92 19.28
N LEU A 132 -14.84 -4.98 18.06
CA LEU A 132 -15.35 -5.79 16.93
C LEU A 132 -14.49 -7.03 16.67
N ALA A 133 -13.52 -7.35 17.50
CA ALA A 133 -12.54 -8.43 17.28
C ALA A 133 -13.19 -9.80 16.99
N ALA A 134 -14.33 -10.12 17.61
CA ALA A 134 -15.07 -11.36 17.42
C ALA A 134 -16.08 -11.34 16.25
N ARG A 135 -16.26 -10.21 15.57
CA ARG A 135 -17.19 -10.08 14.43
C ARG A 135 -16.58 -10.68 13.16
N TYR A 136 -17.46 -11.09 12.25
CA TYR A 136 -17.10 -11.52 10.89
C TYR A 136 -17.20 -10.35 9.91
N PRO A 137 -16.49 -10.36 8.76
CA PRO A 137 -16.52 -9.29 7.77
C PRO A 137 -17.92 -8.87 7.33
N HIS A 138 -18.85 -9.82 7.12
CA HIS A 138 -20.23 -9.53 6.72
C HIS A 138 -21.04 -8.75 7.77
N GLN A 139 -20.56 -8.65 9.01
CA GLN A 139 -21.19 -7.91 10.10
C GLN A 139 -20.64 -6.49 10.25
N LEU A 140 -19.76 -6.08 9.35
CA LEU A 140 -19.05 -4.80 9.37
C LEU A 140 -19.53 -3.89 8.24
N SER A 141 -19.53 -2.57 8.49
CA SER A 141 -19.66 -1.58 7.41
C SER A 141 -18.43 -1.61 6.47
N GLY A 142 -18.55 -1.07 5.26
CA GLY A 142 -17.43 -0.98 4.31
C GLY A 142 -16.21 -0.28 4.89
N GLY A 143 -16.38 0.84 5.59
CA GLY A 143 -15.28 1.53 6.26
C GLY A 143 -14.65 0.73 7.40
N GLN A 144 -15.41 -0.09 8.11
CA GLN A 144 -14.87 -1.00 9.12
C GLN A 144 -14.09 -2.15 8.47
N GLN A 145 -14.58 -2.73 7.36
CA GLN A 145 -13.85 -3.75 6.60
C GLN A 145 -12.52 -3.22 6.08
N GLN A 146 -12.52 -2.01 5.52
CA GLN A 146 -11.31 -1.31 5.10
C GLN A 146 -10.29 -1.18 6.24
N ARG A 147 -10.73 -0.70 7.41
CA ARG A 147 -9.86 -0.56 8.58
C ARG A 147 -9.28 -1.91 9.03
N VAL A 148 -10.06 -3.00 8.97
CA VAL A 148 -9.56 -4.36 9.26
C VAL A 148 -8.48 -4.79 8.26
N ALA A 149 -8.65 -4.48 6.95
CA ALA A 149 -7.62 -4.78 5.95
C ALA A 149 -6.32 -3.99 6.21
N ILE A 150 -6.44 -2.73 6.62
CA ILE A 150 -5.29 -1.91 7.03
C ILE A 150 -4.64 -2.48 8.30
N ALA A 151 -5.42 -2.87 9.32
CA ALA A 151 -4.88 -3.52 10.53
C ALA A 151 -4.11 -4.79 10.21
N ARG A 152 -4.61 -5.62 9.27
CA ARG A 152 -3.91 -6.82 8.82
C ARG A 152 -2.57 -6.51 8.18
N ALA A 153 -2.46 -5.41 7.45
CA ALA A 153 -1.20 -4.96 6.87
C ALA A 153 -0.25 -4.36 7.91
N LEU A 154 -0.78 -3.71 8.97
CA LEU A 154 0.00 -3.02 10.00
C LEU A 154 0.52 -3.92 11.12
N VAL A 155 -0.14 -5.06 11.39
CA VAL A 155 0.17 -5.93 12.54
C VAL A 155 1.61 -6.46 12.56
N TYR A 156 2.29 -6.40 11.40
CA TYR A 156 3.71 -6.77 11.25
C TYR A 156 4.66 -5.61 11.53
N GLU A 157 4.16 -4.39 11.72
CA GLU A 157 4.95 -3.17 11.82
C GLU A 157 5.87 -2.99 10.59
N PRO A 158 5.31 -3.02 9.35
CA PRO A 158 6.10 -2.94 8.14
C PRO A 158 6.77 -1.57 8.00
N PRO A 159 7.96 -1.48 7.37
CA PRO A 159 8.61 -0.19 7.11
C PRO A 159 7.84 0.65 6.07
N VAL A 160 7.13 0.02 5.16
CA VAL A 160 6.30 0.66 4.12
C VAL A 160 4.98 -0.07 3.98
N ILE A 161 3.88 0.69 3.87
CA ILE A 161 2.56 0.17 3.53
C ILE A 161 2.19 0.53 2.09
N LEU A 162 1.69 -0.46 1.37
CA LEU A 162 1.22 -0.34 -0.01
C LEU A 162 -0.30 -0.37 -0.02
N LEU A 163 -0.94 0.64 -0.59
CA LEU A 163 -2.39 0.84 -0.58
C LEU A 163 -2.89 0.90 -2.03
N ASP A 164 -3.55 -0.17 -2.49
CA ASP A 164 -4.11 -0.27 -3.85
C ASP A 164 -5.57 0.19 -3.84
N GLU A 165 -5.84 1.43 -4.21
CA GLU A 165 -7.17 2.07 -4.23
C GLU A 165 -8.02 1.78 -2.97
N PRO A 166 -7.51 2.00 -1.76
CA PRO A 166 -8.12 1.50 -0.52
C PRO A 166 -9.48 2.13 -0.21
N LEU A 167 -9.83 3.26 -0.83
CA LEU A 167 -11.07 4.00 -0.56
C LEU A 167 -12.13 3.84 -1.67
N SER A 168 -11.81 3.15 -2.78
CA SER A 168 -12.66 3.09 -3.98
C SER A 168 -14.04 2.45 -3.74
N ASN A 169 -14.15 1.51 -2.79
CA ASN A 169 -15.37 0.78 -2.47
C ASN A 169 -16.27 1.49 -1.44
N LEU A 170 -15.94 2.72 -1.04
CA LEU A 170 -16.72 3.50 -0.10
C LEU A 170 -17.62 4.50 -0.84
N ASP A 171 -18.79 4.78 -0.27
CA ASP A 171 -19.61 5.92 -0.72
C ASP A 171 -18.92 7.26 -0.46
N ALA A 172 -19.40 8.33 -1.07
CA ALA A 172 -18.74 9.64 -1.07
C ALA A 172 -18.52 10.19 0.36
N LYS A 173 -19.52 10.04 1.26
CA LYS A 173 -19.42 10.55 2.63
C LYS A 173 -18.41 9.75 3.45
N LEU A 174 -18.52 8.43 3.41
CA LEU A 174 -17.57 7.55 4.10
C LEU A 174 -16.16 7.68 3.57
N ARG A 175 -15.99 7.96 2.27
CA ARG A 175 -14.68 8.19 1.64
C ARG A 175 -14.00 9.44 2.18
N GLU A 176 -14.74 10.53 2.38
CA GLU A 176 -14.19 11.76 2.97
C GLU A 176 -13.68 11.54 4.41
N GLU A 177 -14.51 10.90 5.24
CA GLU A 177 -14.14 10.55 6.62
C GLU A 177 -12.93 9.59 6.66
N ALA A 178 -12.92 8.56 5.79
CA ALA A 178 -11.85 7.58 5.70
C ALA A 178 -10.53 8.19 5.21
N ARG A 179 -10.57 9.18 4.31
CA ARG A 179 -9.41 9.92 3.81
C ARG A 179 -8.69 10.64 4.94
N ALA A 180 -9.43 11.45 5.72
CA ALA A 180 -8.87 12.17 6.87
C ALA A 180 -8.32 11.22 7.93
N TRP A 181 -9.06 10.15 8.23
CA TRP A 181 -8.64 9.11 9.17
C TRP A 181 -7.36 8.41 8.72
N LEU A 182 -7.27 8.01 7.44
CA LEU A 182 -6.11 7.29 6.89
C LEU A 182 -4.85 8.16 6.96
N ARG A 183 -4.95 9.43 6.56
CA ARG A 183 -3.83 10.39 6.67
C ARG A 183 -3.36 10.52 8.11
N THR A 184 -4.29 10.72 9.05
CA THR A 184 -3.97 10.82 10.47
C THR A 184 -3.28 9.56 11.00
N LEU A 185 -3.78 8.37 10.62
CA LEU A 185 -3.20 7.09 11.03
C LEU A 185 -1.75 6.96 10.56
N ILE A 186 -1.48 7.20 9.26
CA ILE A 186 -0.15 7.07 8.67
C ILE A 186 0.84 8.02 9.36
N VAL A 187 0.47 9.29 9.53
CA VAL A 187 1.31 10.30 10.19
C VAL A 187 1.56 9.96 11.66
N THR A 188 0.51 9.57 12.40
CA THR A 188 0.64 9.23 13.84
C THR A 188 1.55 8.02 14.06
N LEU A 189 1.54 7.05 13.16
CA LEU A 189 2.39 5.86 13.23
C LEU A 189 3.78 6.08 12.61
N GLY A 190 4.04 7.23 11.99
CA GLY A 190 5.31 7.52 11.30
C GLY A 190 5.61 6.58 10.14
N LEU A 191 4.58 6.11 9.42
CA LEU A 191 4.72 5.13 8.35
C LEU A 191 5.11 5.78 7.04
N SER A 192 5.92 5.08 6.24
CA SER A 192 6.04 5.38 4.81
C SER A 192 4.93 4.67 4.06
N ALA A 193 4.35 5.31 3.03
CA ALA A 193 3.26 4.72 2.26
C ALA A 193 3.36 5.00 0.76
N ILE A 194 2.97 4.00 -0.04
CA ILE A 194 2.57 4.21 -1.43
C ILE A 194 1.06 4.08 -1.51
N HIS A 195 0.41 5.13 -2.01
CA HIS A 195 -1.04 5.22 -2.12
C HIS A 195 -1.46 5.30 -3.58
N VAL A 196 -2.02 4.24 -4.13
CA VAL A 196 -2.55 4.22 -5.51
C VAL A 196 -3.97 4.75 -5.50
N THR A 197 -4.25 5.72 -6.36
CA THR A 197 -5.59 6.26 -6.57
C THR A 197 -5.74 6.83 -7.98
N HIS A 198 -6.96 6.92 -8.48
CA HIS A 198 -7.35 7.69 -9.66
C HIS A 198 -8.10 8.98 -9.27
N ASP A 199 -8.34 9.20 -7.98
CA ASP A 199 -9.04 10.39 -7.44
C ASP A 199 -8.00 11.46 -7.05
N GLN A 200 -8.02 12.60 -7.76
CA GLN A 200 -7.11 13.73 -7.52
C GLN A 200 -7.31 14.32 -6.11
N VAL A 201 -8.56 14.41 -5.63
CA VAL A 201 -8.86 14.96 -4.30
C VAL A 201 -8.28 14.07 -3.21
N GLU A 202 -8.30 12.76 -3.42
CA GLU A 202 -7.69 11.78 -2.51
C GLU A 202 -6.17 11.93 -2.49
N ALA A 203 -5.52 11.98 -3.66
CA ALA A 203 -4.08 12.18 -3.76
C ALA A 203 -3.63 13.49 -3.09
N MET A 204 -4.32 14.60 -3.38
CA MET A 204 -4.01 15.91 -2.81
C MET A 204 -4.18 15.98 -1.28
N ALA A 205 -5.14 15.22 -0.73
CA ALA A 205 -5.42 15.25 0.72
C ALA A 205 -4.53 14.32 1.55
N ILE A 206 -4.04 13.23 0.96
CA ILE A 206 -3.31 12.19 1.69
C ILE A 206 -1.79 12.30 1.49
N ALA A 207 -1.33 12.66 0.30
CA ALA A 207 0.08 12.56 -0.05
C ALA A 207 0.91 13.77 0.37
N ASP A 208 2.18 13.51 0.69
CA ASP A 208 3.23 14.53 0.78
C ASP A 208 3.80 14.83 -0.62
N ARG A 209 3.83 13.80 -1.50
CA ARG A 209 4.29 13.89 -2.88
C ARG A 209 3.41 13.03 -3.78
N ILE A 210 3.16 13.54 -4.99
CA ILE A 210 2.37 12.84 -6.00
C ILE A 210 3.28 12.51 -7.18
N VAL A 211 3.18 11.29 -7.67
CA VAL A 211 3.79 10.80 -8.90
C VAL A 211 2.68 10.53 -9.90
N LEU A 212 2.60 11.34 -10.94
CA LEU A 212 1.64 11.18 -12.02
C LEU A 212 2.17 10.17 -13.03
N LEU A 213 1.50 9.03 -13.12
CA LEU A 213 1.84 7.96 -14.05
C LEU A 213 0.90 8.00 -15.26
N ASP A 214 1.46 8.04 -16.45
CA ASP A 214 0.71 7.96 -17.71
C ASP A 214 1.39 7.00 -18.68
N ALA A 215 0.61 6.13 -19.30
CA ALA A 215 1.06 5.15 -20.32
C ALA A 215 2.36 4.40 -19.94
N GLY A 216 2.58 4.11 -18.66
CA GLY A 216 3.72 3.35 -18.15
C GLY A 216 4.99 4.16 -17.87
N VAL A 217 4.92 5.51 -17.93
CA VAL A 217 6.01 6.42 -17.59
C VAL A 217 5.57 7.46 -16.56
N ILE A 218 6.52 8.06 -15.84
CA ILE A 218 6.24 9.19 -14.96
C ILE A 218 6.12 10.45 -15.83
N ALA A 219 4.93 11.03 -15.84
CA ALA A 219 4.64 12.28 -16.57
C ALA A 219 5.04 13.50 -15.75
N GLN A 220 4.79 13.49 -14.44
CA GLN A 220 5.14 14.56 -13.53
C GLN A 220 5.30 14.03 -12.10
N GLU A 221 6.13 14.68 -11.30
CA GLU A 221 6.31 14.39 -9.89
C GLU A 221 6.50 15.69 -9.11
N GLY A 222 5.92 15.79 -7.91
CA GLY A 222 6.07 16.96 -7.06
C GLY A 222 5.11 16.96 -5.87
N SER A 223 5.12 18.06 -5.10
CA SER A 223 4.15 18.27 -4.04
C SER A 223 2.74 18.44 -4.61
N PRO A 224 1.68 18.17 -3.82
CA PRO A 224 0.30 18.48 -4.22
C PRO A 224 0.13 19.91 -4.75
N THR A 225 0.73 20.89 -4.08
CA THR A 225 0.67 22.30 -4.47
C THR A 225 1.35 22.55 -5.81
N THR A 226 2.51 21.92 -6.06
CA THR A 226 3.25 22.05 -7.33
C THR A 226 2.43 21.51 -8.50
N LEU A 227 1.86 20.29 -8.36
CA LEU A 227 1.07 19.68 -9.44
C LEU A 227 -0.22 20.45 -9.74
N TYR A 228 -0.82 21.06 -8.72
CA TYR A 228 -2.03 21.86 -8.89
C TYR A 228 -1.77 23.19 -9.61
N ASN A 229 -0.68 23.88 -9.25
CA ASN A 229 -0.37 25.21 -9.80
C ASN A 229 0.39 25.17 -11.14
N GLU A 230 1.17 24.12 -11.37
CA GLU A 230 2.08 23.98 -12.51
C GLU A 230 1.90 22.60 -13.18
N PRO A 231 0.70 22.28 -13.71
CA PRO A 231 0.47 20.99 -14.35
C PRO A 231 1.30 20.88 -15.65
N ALA A 232 1.98 19.74 -15.83
CA ALA A 232 2.77 19.45 -17.04
C ALA A 232 1.89 18.95 -18.20
N THR A 233 0.64 18.53 -17.93
CA THR A 233 -0.31 17.97 -18.91
C THR A 233 -1.72 18.51 -18.64
#